data_4063fd946344d404ef6f0f547d968ae5
#
_entry.id   4063fd946344d404ef6f0f547d968ae5
#
_cell.length_a   1.000
_cell.length_b   1.000
_cell.length_c   1.000
_cell.angle_alpha   90.00
_cell.angle_beta   90.00
_cell.angle_gamma   90.00
#
_symmetry.space_group_name_H-M   'P 1'
#
loop_
_entity.id
_entity.type
_entity.pdbx_description
1 polymer ?
#
loop_
_entity_poly.entity_id
_entity_poly.type
_entity_poly.pdbx_seq_one_letter_code
_entity_poly.pdbx_strand_id
1 'polypeptide(L)'
;FFMIGKNMKPYADLVQRAHDEGHAVASHNWTHGDARKISAATLRAMPEKVNNALISIIGIPTRYDRVPYGVYPAMIKAKVGWAYIQWSVDTYDWRGRSTSLIMSKTKKQFTDGDIVLMHDIKDNTPNTAKVMAEWLYEQGYILLTVDELFAKDGVTLEPDTVYFRCDDGVTTIKK
;
A
#
# COMPACT_ATOMS: atom_id res chain seq x y z
N PHE A 1 -5.66 1.65 0.80
CA PHE A 1 -4.96 2.60 1.71
C PHE A 1 -4.12 1.81 2.72
N PHE A 2 -2.83 2.21 2.87
CA PHE A 2 -1.92 1.65 3.85
C PHE A 2 -1.85 2.58 5.07
N MET A 3 -2.51 2.20 6.16
CA MET A 3 -2.72 3.08 7.31
C MET A 3 -1.75 2.83 8.45
N ILE A 4 -1.27 3.90 9.08
CA ILE A 4 -0.43 3.81 10.28
C ILE A 4 -1.32 3.40 11.46
N GLY A 5 -1.03 2.26 12.08
CA GLY A 5 -1.89 1.63 13.09
C GLY A 5 -2.29 2.54 14.25
N LYS A 6 -1.35 3.33 14.80
CA LYS A 6 -1.66 4.26 15.90
C LYS A 6 -2.68 5.35 15.54
N ASN A 7 -2.83 5.65 14.24
CA ASN A 7 -3.73 6.69 13.76
C ASN A 7 -5.13 6.15 13.43
N MET A 8 -5.32 4.84 13.33
CA MET A 8 -6.61 4.25 12.92
C MET A 8 -7.73 4.62 13.90
N LYS A 9 -7.51 4.45 15.20
CA LYS A 9 -8.56 4.73 16.20
C LYS A 9 -8.97 6.20 16.27
N PRO A 10 -8.05 7.20 16.26
CA PRO A 10 -8.42 8.62 16.19
C PRO A 10 -9.20 9.01 14.94
N TYR A 11 -9.05 8.27 13.85
CA TYR A 11 -9.70 8.53 12.56
C TYR A 11 -10.57 7.34 12.10
N ALA A 12 -11.22 6.66 13.08
CA ALA A 12 -12.00 5.45 12.82
C ALA A 12 -13.07 5.66 11.75
N ASP A 13 -13.76 6.79 11.76
CA ASP A 13 -14.80 7.13 10.79
C ASP A 13 -14.25 7.20 9.34
N LEU A 14 -13.01 7.70 9.16
CA LEU A 14 -12.36 7.74 7.85
C LEU A 14 -11.90 6.34 7.41
N VAL A 15 -11.43 5.52 8.37
CA VAL A 15 -11.05 4.12 8.10
C VAL A 15 -12.27 3.32 7.67
N GLN A 16 -13.38 3.45 8.42
CA GLN A 16 -14.65 2.80 8.11
C GLN A 16 -15.16 3.26 6.72
N ARG A 17 -15.19 4.57 6.46
CA ARG A 17 -15.65 5.11 5.18
C ARG A 17 -14.81 4.58 4.01
N ALA A 18 -13.49 4.55 4.13
CA ALA A 18 -12.63 4.01 3.08
C ALA A 18 -12.95 2.53 2.78
N HIS A 19 -13.24 1.75 3.83
CA HIS A 19 -13.68 0.36 3.66
C HIS A 19 -15.04 0.26 2.98
N ASP A 20 -16.02 1.04 3.44
CA ASP A 20 -17.40 1.01 2.93
C ASP A 20 -17.51 1.48 1.48
N GLU A 21 -16.61 2.38 1.04
CA GLU A 21 -16.46 2.82 -0.35
C GLU A 21 -15.71 1.79 -1.23
N GLY A 22 -15.38 0.61 -0.71
CA GLY A 22 -14.76 -0.49 -1.47
C GLY A 22 -13.24 -0.44 -1.56
N HIS A 23 -12.59 0.45 -0.83
CA HIS A 23 -11.12 0.51 -0.81
C HIS A 23 -10.52 -0.58 0.08
N ALA A 24 -9.40 -1.15 -0.33
CA ALA A 24 -8.61 -2.01 0.53
C ALA A 24 -7.93 -1.18 1.63
N VAL A 25 -8.12 -1.58 2.89
CA VAL A 25 -7.49 -0.96 4.06
C VAL A 25 -6.45 -1.92 4.62
N ALA A 26 -5.19 -1.49 4.67
CA ALA A 26 -4.07 -2.35 5.04
C ALA A 26 -3.09 -1.64 5.99
N SER A 27 -2.08 -2.39 6.41
CA SER A 27 -1.06 -1.92 7.35
C SER A 27 0.00 -1.03 6.70
N HIS A 28 0.36 0.08 7.37
CA HIS A 28 1.60 0.80 7.16
C HIS A 28 2.43 0.82 8.44
N ASN A 29 2.56 -0.35 9.08
CA ASN A 29 3.18 -0.51 10.37
C ASN A 29 2.38 0.20 11.51
N TRP A 30 2.84 0.11 12.77
CA TRP A 30 2.16 0.73 13.89
C TRP A 30 2.46 2.23 14.05
N THR A 31 3.73 2.62 13.92
CA THR A 31 4.20 3.99 14.19
C THR A 31 4.90 4.68 13.02
N HIS A 32 4.96 4.06 11.85
CA HIS A 32 5.81 4.47 10.72
C HIS A 32 7.31 4.46 11.09
N GLY A 33 7.71 3.53 11.97
CA GLY A 33 9.10 3.37 12.40
C GLY A 33 9.96 2.67 11.34
N ASP A 34 11.25 2.98 11.32
CA ASP A 34 12.23 2.26 10.51
C ASP A 34 12.44 0.86 11.07
N ALA A 35 12.01 -0.16 10.33
CA ALA A 35 12.06 -1.56 10.75
C ALA A 35 13.47 -2.05 11.09
N ARG A 36 14.53 -1.43 10.55
CA ARG A 36 15.93 -1.75 10.88
C ARG A 36 16.30 -1.38 12.32
N LYS A 37 15.52 -0.48 12.94
CA LYS A 37 15.75 0.03 14.32
C LYS A 37 14.79 -0.59 15.34
N ILE A 38 13.96 -1.53 14.91
CA ILE A 38 12.93 -2.17 15.75
C ILE A 38 13.35 -3.62 15.98
N SER A 39 13.19 -4.12 17.21
CA SER A 39 13.51 -5.52 17.53
C SER A 39 12.63 -6.50 16.74
N ALA A 40 13.18 -7.65 16.38
CA ALA A 40 12.43 -8.70 15.67
C ALA A 40 11.19 -9.16 16.45
N ALA A 41 11.25 -9.20 17.79
CA ALA A 41 10.11 -9.54 18.63
C ALA A 41 8.97 -8.50 18.48
N THR A 42 9.31 -7.21 18.51
CA THR A 42 8.36 -6.12 18.31
C THR A 42 7.77 -6.16 16.89
N LEU A 43 8.60 -6.43 15.86
CA LEU A 43 8.12 -6.56 14.49
C LEU A 43 7.11 -7.71 14.36
N ARG A 44 7.39 -8.88 14.93
CA ARG A 44 6.47 -10.04 14.93
C ARG A 44 5.14 -9.81 15.67
N ALA A 45 5.11 -8.91 16.64
CA ALA A 45 3.88 -8.56 17.35
C ALA A 45 3.00 -7.54 16.60
N MET A 46 3.49 -6.94 15.52
CA MET A 46 2.74 -5.91 14.80
C MET A 46 1.48 -6.42 14.08
N PRO A 47 1.48 -7.61 13.42
CA PRO A 47 0.28 -8.13 12.79
C PRO A 47 -0.92 -8.20 13.73
N GLU A 48 -0.74 -8.75 14.91
CA GLU A 48 -1.81 -8.84 15.91
C GLU A 48 -2.28 -7.44 16.34
N LYS A 49 -1.34 -6.55 16.63
CA LYS A 49 -1.67 -5.20 17.10
C LYS A 49 -2.44 -4.37 16.06
N VAL A 50 -2.02 -4.43 14.79
CA VAL A 50 -2.69 -3.73 13.69
C VAL A 50 -4.05 -4.36 13.40
N ASN A 51 -4.12 -5.70 13.36
CA ASN A 51 -5.36 -6.40 13.08
C ASN A 51 -6.41 -6.20 14.17
N ASN A 52 -6.03 -6.15 15.44
CA ASN A 52 -6.95 -5.81 16.52
C ASN A 52 -7.57 -4.40 16.33
N ALA A 53 -6.77 -3.43 15.87
CA ALA A 53 -7.29 -2.10 15.55
C ALA A 53 -8.22 -2.12 14.33
N LEU A 54 -7.88 -2.81 13.25
CA LEU A 54 -8.72 -2.93 12.06
C LEU A 54 -10.04 -3.67 12.36
N ILE A 55 -9.96 -4.82 13.02
CA ILE A 55 -11.16 -5.59 13.39
C ILE A 55 -12.10 -4.76 14.26
N SER A 56 -11.58 -3.93 15.17
CA SER A 56 -12.42 -3.07 16.02
C SER A 56 -13.15 -1.96 15.26
N ILE A 57 -12.71 -1.63 14.03
CA ILE A 57 -13.29 -0.54 13.23
C ILE A 57 -14.10 -1.12 12.06
N ILE A 58 -13.50 -1.98 11.25
CA ILE A 58 -14.09 -2.49 9.99
C ILE A 58 -14.44 -3.98 10.03
N GLY A 59 -14.24 -4.66 11.15
CA GLY A 59 -14.62 -6.07 11.36
C GLY A 59 -13.71 -7.11 10.70
N ILE A 60 -12.71 -6.70 9.90
CA ILE A 60 -11.81 -7.61 9.17
C ILE A 60 -10.34 -7.29 9.41
N PRO A 61 -9.46 -8.31 9.41
CA PRO A 61 -8.00 -8.12 9.46
C PRO A 61 -7.42 -7.82 8.08
N THR A 62 -6.19 -7.32 8.03
CA THR A 62 -5.35 -7.34 6.83
C THR A 62 -4.31 -8.47 6.87
N ARG A 63 -3.83 -8.90 5.70
CA ARG A 63 -2.78 -9.90 5.54
C ARG A 63 -1.51 -9.35 4.90
N TYR A 64 -1.48 -8.05 4.59
CA TYR A 64 -0.35 -7.42 3.93
C TYR A 64 -0.04 -6.03 4.51
N ASP A 65 1.21 -5.64 4.34
CA ASP A 65 1.77 -4.39 4.83
C ASP A 65 2.55 -3.68 3.72
N ARG A 66 2.55 -2.37 3.75
CA ARG A 66 3.53 -1.57 3.02
C ARG A 66 4.54 -1.03 4.02
N VAL A 67 5.76 -1.55 3.96
CA VAL A 67 6.77 -1.22 4.97
C VAL A 67 7.22 0.23 4.81
N PRO A 68 7.21 1.05 5.88
CA PRO A 68 7.76 2.39 5.86
C PRO A 68 9.16 2.44 5.24
N TYR A 69 9.41 3.45 4.42
CA TYR A 69 10.70 3.65 3.71
C TYR A 69 11.11 2.51 2.76
N GLY A 70 10.24 1.55 2.48
CA GLY A 70 10.56 0.39 1.65
C GLY A 70 11.60 -0.56 2.27
N VAL A 71 11.81 -0.53 3.61
CA VAL A 71 12.84 -1.35 4.29
C VAL A 71 12.33 -2.75 4.64
N TYR A 72 11.62 -3.39 3.71
CA TYR A 72 11.07 -4.74 3.85
C TYR A 72 12.08 -5.85 4.20
N PRO A 73 13.40 -5.79 3.85
CA PRO A 73 14.32 -6.85 4.23
C PRO A 73 14.39 -7.10 5.73
N ALA A 74 14.19 -6.06 6.55
CA ALA A 74 14.15 -6.21 8.01
C ALA A 74 12.91 -6.99 8.48
N MET A 75 11.78 -6.82 7.81
CA MET A 75 10.53 -7.52 8.09
C MET A 75 10.64 -9.00 7.71
N ILE A 76 11.17 -9.30 6.52
CA ILE A 76 11.43 -10.68 6.07
C ILE A 76 12.40 -11.38 7.02
N LYS A 77 13.52 -10.74 7.36
CA LYS A 77 14.48 -11.29 8.32
C LYS A 77 13.86 -11.59 9.68
N ALA A 78 12.92 -10.76 10.11
CA ALA A 78 12.18 -10.95 11.36
C ALA A 78 11.11 -12.05 11.28
N LYS A 79 10.76 -12.54 10.09
CA LYS A 79 9.68 -13.50 9.83
C LYS A 79 8.37 -13.03 10.46
N VAL A 80 7.88 -11.88 9.98
CA VAL A 80 6.67 -11.24 10.53
C VAL A 80 5.40 -11.95 10.05
N GLY A 81 5.45 -12.59 8.87
CA GLY A 81 4.36 -13.42 8.36
C GLY A 81 3.31 -12.65 7.54
N TRP A 82 3.60 -11.42 7.12
CA TRP A 82 2.77 -10.67 6.17
C TRP A 82 3.35 -10.72 4.75
N ALA A 83 2.49 -10.56 3.75
CA ALA A 83 2.92 -10.16 2.41
C ALA A 83 3.27 -8.67 2.41
N TYR A 84 4.26 -8.26 1.62
CA TYR A 84 4.71 -6.86 1.56
C TYR A 84 4.43 -6.26 0.19
N ILE A 85 3.51 -5.30 0.13
CA ILE A 85 3.13 -4.64 -1.10
C ILE A 85 3.94 -3.34 -1.24
N GLN A 86 4.87 -3.34 -2.17
CA GLN A 86 5.65 -2.17 -2.54
C GLN A 86 5.03 -1.47 -3.75
N TRP A 87 5.82 -0.91 -4.64
CA TRP A 87 5.36 -0.20 -5.83
C TRP A 87 6.33 -0.37 -7.00
N SER A 88 5.82 -0.29 -8.20
CA SER A 88 6.59 -0.22 -9.44
C SER A 88 6.66 1.22 -10.00
N VAL A 89 5.68 2.06 -9.68
CA VAL A 89 5.66 3.48 -10.06
C VAL A 89 5.70 4.38 -8.83
N ASP A 90 6.77 5.15 -8.65
CA ASP A 90 6.89 6.19 -7.62
C ASP A 90 6.54 7.55 -8.20
N THR A 91 5.51 8.19 -7.68
CA THR A 91 5.10 9.53 -8.11
C THR A 91 6.03 10.63 -7.61
N TYR A 92 6.79 10.35 -6.55
CA TYR A 92 7.59 11.35 -5.83
C TYR A 92 6.77 12.56 -5.35
N ASP A 93 5.47 12.38 -5.05
CA ASP A 93 4.59 13.41 -4.49
C ASP A 93 5.11 13.94 -3.15
N TRP A 94 5.75 13.07 -2.38
CA TRP A 94 6.39 13.38 -1.11
C TRP A 94 7.50 14.44 -1.19
N ARG A 95 8.01 14.75 -2.41
CA ARG A 95 8.99 15.81 -2.67
C ARG A 95 8.36 17.19 -2.92
N GLY A 96 7.06 17.36 -2.69
CA GLY A 96 6.36 18.63 -2.89
C GLY A 96 6.24 19.05 -4.37
N ARG A 97 6.25 18.08 -5.29
CA ARG A 97 6.12 18.34 -6.73
C ARG A 97 4.70 18.73 -7.11
N SER A 98 4.54 19.61 -8.08
CA SER A 98 3.24 19.94 -8.62
C SER A 98 2.59 18.76 -9.35
N THR A 99 1.27 18.74 -9.40
CA THR A 99 0.50 17.73 -10.15
C THR A 99 0.99 17.60 -11.59
N SER A 100 1.20 18.72 -12.30
CA SER A 100 1.67 18.71 -13.68
C SER A 100 3.04 18.05 -13.84
N LEU A 101 3.98 18.30 -12.93
CA LEU A 101 5.31 17.68 -12.95
C LEU A 101 5.24 16.18 -12.65
N ILE A 102 4.41 15.77 -11.67
CA ILE A 102 4.19 14.36 -11.37
C ILE A 102 3.64 13.66 -12.61
N MET A 103 2.55 14.16 -13.17
CA MET A 103 1.90 13.59 -14.36
C MET A 103 2.86 13.49 -15.55
N SER A 104 3.64 14.54 -15.84
CA SER A 104 4.59 14.52 -16.97
C SER A 104 5.67 13.45 -16.84
N LYS A 105 6.04 13.09 -15.61
CA LYS A 105 7.08 12.08 -15.34
C LYS A 105 6.52 10.67 -15.23
N THR A 106 5.32 10.51 -14.70
CA THR A 106 4.74 9.18 -14.45
C THR A 106 4.00 8.62 -15.67
N LYS A 107 3.35 9.45 -16.50
CA LYS A 107 2.58 8.99 -17.68
C LYS A 107 3.31 8.01 -18.60
N LYS A 108 4.64 8.12 -18.70
CA LYS A 108 5.47 7.26 -19.55
C LYS A 108 5.91 5.95 -18.88
N GLN A 109 5.61 5.79 -17.62
CA GLN A 109 6.06 4.62 -16.83
C GLN A 109 4.96 3.57 -16.67
N PHE A 110 3.70 3.98 -16.81
CA PHE A 110 2.56 3.07 -16.58
C PHE A 110 2.51 1.93 -17.58
N THR A 111 2.42 0.73 -17.04
CA THR A 111 2.08 -0.50 -17.74
C THR A 111 1.01 -1.24 -16.96
N ASP A 112 0.35 -2.23 -17.56
CA ASP A 112 -0.65 -3.01 -16.85
C ASP A 112 -0.05 -3.72 -15.62
N GLY A 113 -0.84 -3.85 -14.58
CA GLY A 113 -0.43 -4.48 -13.32
C GLY A 113 0.48 -3.64 -12.42
N ASP A 114 0.76 -2.38 -12.76
CA ASP A 114 1.59 -1.51 -11.92
C ASP A 114 0.90 -1.13 -10.61
N ILE A 115 1.70 -1.04 -9.55
CA ILE A 115 1.29 -0.51 -8.25
C ILE A 115 1.91 0.88 -8.07
N VAL A 116 1.04 1.88 -7.89
CA VAL A 116 1.45 3.30 -7.80
C VAL A 116 1.58 3.72 -6.34
N LEU A 117 2.72 4.36 -6.00
CA LEU A 117 2.94 4.96 -4.69
C LEU A 117 2.51 6.42 -4.68
N MET A 118 1.66 6.76 -3.72
CA MET A 118 1.27 8.13 -3.35
C MET A 118 1.13 8.26 -1.83
N HIS A 119 1.12 9.51 -1.32
CA HIS A 119 1.02 9.80 0.12
C HIS A 119 -0.09 10.81 0.37
N ASP A 120 -1.22 10.36 0.90
CA ASP A 120 -2.43 11.16 1.18
C ASP A 120 -2.23 12.32 2.17
N ILE A 121 -1.15 12.28 2.94
CA ILE A 121 -0.74 13.34 3.88
C ILE A 121 -0.07 14.55 3.20
N LYS A 122 0.03 14.57 1.86
CA LYS A 122 0.62 15.68 1.11
C LYS A 122 -0.47 16.53 0.45
N ASP A 123 -0.39 17.84 0.59
CA ASP A 123 -1.45 18.78 0.16
C ASP A 123 -1.82 18.66 -1.33
N ASN A 124 -0.85 18.33 -2.18
CA ASN A 124 -1.05 18.18 -3.61
C ASN A 124 -1.50 16.78 -4.03
N THR A 125 -1.38 15.77 -3.18
CA THR A 125 -1.66 14.37 -3.54
C THR A 125 -3.13 14.12 -3.85
N PRO A 126 -4.13 14.64 -3.11
CA PRO A 126 -5.53 14.40 -3.45
C PRO A 126 -5.88 14.86 -4.86
N ASN A 127 -5.45 16.07 -5.25
CA ASN A 127 -5.64 16.57 -6.61
C ASN A 127 -4.87 15.75 -7.64
N THR A 128 -3.63 15.37 -7.33
CA THR A 128 -2.81 14.54 -8.24
C THR A 128 -3.42 13.16 -8.43
N ALA A 129 -3.93 12.54 -7.38
CA ALA A 129 -4.59 11.23 -7.44
C ALA A 129 -5.83 11.29 -8.34
N LYS A 130 -6.66 12.32 -8.18
CA LYS A 130 -7.83 12.55 -9.04
C LYS A 130 -7.44 12.67 -10.51
N VAL A 131 -6.54 13.60 -10.84
CA VAL A 131 -6.09 13.83 -12.24
C VAL A 131 -5.44 12.58 -12.83
N MET A 132 -4.70 11.83 -12.02
CA MET A 132 -4.07 10.56 -12.45
C MET A 132 -5.10 9.48 -12.72
N ALA A 133 -6.08 9.32 -11.83
CA ALA A 133 -7.15 8.35 -11.99
C ALA A 133 -8.00 8.62 -13.25
N GLU A 134 -8.39 9.88 -13.47
CA GLU A 134 -9.12 10.31 -14.65
C GLU A 134 -8.32 10.01 -15.93
N TRP A 135 -7.05 10.37 -15.95
CA TRP A 135 -6.18 10.10 -17.10
C TRP A 135 -5.98 8.60 -17.36
N LEU A 136 -5.74 7.79 -16.32
CA LEU A 136 -5.61 6.33 -16.46
C LEU A 136 -6.90 5.71 -17.02
N TYR A 137 -8.04 6.14 -16.53
CA TYR A 137 -9.34 5.71 -17.05
C TYR A 137 -9.50 6.05 -18.53
N GLU A 138 -9.14 7.27 -18.96
CA GLU A 138 -9.15 7.70 -20.37
C GLU A 138 -8.20 6.87 -21.26
N GLN A 139 -7.12 6.32 -20.67
CA GLN A 139 -6.21 5.41 -21.39
C GLN A 139 -6.71 3.94 -21.41
N GLY A 140 -7.88 3.65 -20.83
CA GLY A 140 -8.48 2.31 -20.78
C GLY A 140 -8.03 1.44 -19.62
N TYR A 141 -7.30 1.98 -18.63
CA TYR A 141 -6.95 1.23 -17.43
C TYR A 141 -8.12 1.10 -16.47
N ILE A 142 -8.21 -0.03 -15.80
CA ILE A 142 -9.09 -0.25 -14.65
C ILE A 142 -8.26 -0.11 -13.38
N LEU A 143 -8.75 0.71 -12.45
CA LEU A 143 -8.10 0.91 -11.15
C LEU A 143 -8.63 -0.15 -10.17
N LEU A 144 -7.74 -0.96 -9.66
CA LEU A 144 -8.04 -2.08 -8.78
C LEU A 144 -7.44 -1.87 -7.39
N THR A 145 -8.07 -2.47 -6.39
CA THR A 145 -7.43 -2.69 -5.09
C THR A 145 -6.31 -3.73 -5.22
N VAL A 146 -5.44 -3.83 -4.22
CA VAL A 146 -4.40 -4.88 -4.18
C VAL A 146 -5.03 -6.27 -4.27
N ASP A 147 -6.10 -6.50 -3.51
CA ASP A 147 -6.78 -7.79 -3.50
C ASP A 147 -7.34 -8.17 -4.88
N GLU A 148 -7.99 -7.23 -5.56
CA GLU A 148 -8.54 -7.44 -6.92
C GLU A 148 -7.44 -7.65 -7.95
N LEU A 149 -6.34 -6.86 -7.88
CA LEU A 149 -5.22 -6.97 -8.80
C LEU A 149 -4.61 -8.38 -8.78
N PHE A 150 -4.33 -8.90 -7.59
CA PHE A 150 -3.73 -10.24 -7.45
C PHE A 150 -4.74 -11.36 -7.71
N ALA A 151 -6.00 -11.18 -7.28
CA ALA A 151 -7.07 -12.16 -7.54
C ALA A 151 -7.38 -12.31 -9.03
N LYS A 152 -7.35 -11.22 -9.82
CA LYS A 152 -7.56 -11.24 -11.27
C LYS A 152 -6.65 -12.28 -11.96
N ASP A 153 -5.42 -12.37 -11.51
CA ASP A 153 -4.41 -13.26 -12.10
C ASP A 153 -4.24 -14.58 -11.32
N GLY A 154 -5.11 -14.87 -10.36
CA GLY A 154 -5.05 -16.09 -9.54
C GLY A 154 -3.84 -16.16 -8.59
N VAL A 155 -3.22 -15.03 -8.31
CA VAL A 155 -2.02 -14.97 -7.45
C VAL A 155 -2.42 -14.88 -5.98
N THR A 156 -1.93 -15.81 -5.18
CA THR A 156 -2.04 -15.76 -3.72
C THR A 156 -0.86 -15.00 -3.13
N LEU A 157 -1.16 -14.06 -2.25
CA LEU A 157 -0.13 -13.30 -1.52
C LEU A 157 0.48 -14.16 -0.41
N GLU A 158 1.74 -14.56 -0.59
CA GLU A 158 2.46 -15.42 0.34
C GLU A 158 3.12 -14.63 1.48
N PRO A 159 3.13 -15.17 2.71
CA PRO A 159 3.84 -14.57 3.84
C PRO A 159 5.32 -14.33 3.55
N ASP A 160 5.87 -13.27 4.14
CA ASP A 160 7.28 -12.87 4.03
C ASP A 160 7.80 -12.72 2.59
N THR A 161 6.89 -12.42 1.66
CA THR A 161 7.16 -12.21 0.23
C THR A 161 6.86 -10.77 -0.15
N VAL A 162 7.63 -10.19 -1.07
CA VAL A 162 7.50 -8.80 -1.52
C VAL A 162 6.99 -8.74 -2.95
N TYR A 163 5.99 -7.90 -3.16
CA TYR A 163 5.34 -7.71 -4.45
C TYR A 163 5.45 -6.26 -4.89
N PHE A 164 5.84 -6.02 -6.14
CA PHE A 164 6.00 -4.68 -6.71
C PHE A 164 4.97 -4.37 -7.80
N ARG A 165 4.44 -5.40 -8.46
CA ARG A 165 3.42 -5.35 -9.52
C ARG A 165 2.82 -6.75 -9.71
N CYS A 166 1.71 -6.83 -10.45
CA CYS A 166 1.14 -8.08 -10.94
C CYS A 166 0.58 -7.86 -12.35
N ASP A 167 1.04 -8.66 -13.32
CA ASP A 167 0.65 -8.56 -14.72
C ASP A 167 0.59 -9.98 -15.32
N ASP A 168 -0.58 -10.41 -15.73
CA ASP A 168 -0.87 -11.76 -16.23
C ASP A 168 -0.28 -12.89 -15.36
N GLY A 169 -0.43 -12.77 -14.04
CA GLY A 169 0.12 -13.72 -13.07
C GLY A 169 1.63 -13.60 -12.86
N VAL A 170 2.32 -12.74 -13.59
CA VAL A 170 3.75 -12.46 -13.40
C VAL A 170 3.91 -11.41 -12.33
N THR A 171 4.45 -11.79 -11.20
CA THR A 171 4.79 -10.88 -10.11
C THR A 171 6.28 -10.60 -10.08
N THR A 172 6.67 -9.33 -9.92
CA THR A 172 8.05 -9.02 -9.56
C THR A 172 8.19 -9.25 -8.06
N ILE A 173 8.83 -10.36 -7.70
CA ILE A 173 9.08 -10.76 -6.32
C ILE A 173 10.56 -10.59 -6.01
N LYS A 174 10.87 -9.96 -4.87
CA LYS A 174 12.19 -10.05 -4.26
C LYS A 174 12.08 -10.86 -2.96
N LYS A 175 12.82 -11.97 -2.93
CA LYS A 175 12.98 -12.79 -1.72
C LYS A 175 14.13 -12.29 -0.88
#